data_7dc16fbe5dd05659867bdfdd54ccd8d9
#
_entry.id   7dc16fbe5dd05659867bdfdd54ccd8d9
#
_cell.length_a   1.000
_cell.length_b   1.000
_cell.length_c   1.000
_cell.angle_alpha   90.00
_cell.angle_beta   90.00
_cell.angle_gamma   90.00
#
_symmetry.space_group_name_H-M   'P 1'
#
loop_
_entity.id
_entity.type
_entity.pdbx_description
1 polymer ?
#
loop_
_entity_poly.entity_id
_entity_poly.type
_entity_poly.pdbx_seq_one_letter_code
_entity_poly.pdbx_strand_id
1 'polypeptide(L)'
;MPFPTFVRGYFQKGKKDMKKRKRTDSYPVAPFTIFDVANMLDMEFLENCKNGYQVKDVQNAANVVCPFCGDARGKASICVCAEGKIINVFHCFDCGTGHNMLTLYAELCHLTGKDRYKKAYREIYRRKQEEPGRRKKTREAMQEESQGIKKQARKQKERMAEPVDAEQRHHVYKKMLSYLKLKEYHRKDLERRGVDAESIRCMEEKGYKSTSKEESQQIARRLIKQGLRLEGVPGFYINREGDWDLNFYEGNSGYLCPVYTVDGYLAGFQIRLDNPKGKNKYVWLSSANQKKGCGISSIVGISGKAEGNEIYVTEGILKAEIAHQVSGKTFLGNPGIGNWRDLYEVLQALKKRGLSHVEEVYDMDKQLRLICDKKYSEICEECEERKKEGDPYFECPKKRVKRDTIRKGCNHTYRICEELSLSCNRNQWDLDQDGLWAEHEKGIDDWLTKEIRENTR
;
A
#
# COMPACT_ATOMS: atom_id res chain seq x y z
N MET A 1 13.13 -22.97 31.84
CA MET A 1 14.15 -23.42 30.89
C MET A 1 14.36 -22.32 29.87
N PRO A 2 15.56 -21.76 29.71
CA PRO A 2 15.79 -20.62 28.81
C PRO A 2 15.93 -21.11 27.36
N PHE A 3 15.29 -20.42 26.42
CA PHE A 3 15.46 -20.62 24.98
C PHE A 3 16.84 -20.15 24.53
N PRO A 4 17.48 -20.84 23.57
CA PRO A 4 18.84 -20.55 23.17
C PRO A 4 18.96 -19.25 22.36
N THR A 5 19.83 -18.40 22.83
CA THR A 5 20.40 -17.22 22.18
C THR A 5 21.20 -17.62 20.94
N PHE A 6 20.57 -17.55 19.77
CA PHE A 6 21.30 -17.68 18.50
C PHE A 6 20.70 -16.75 17.44
N VAL A 7 20.95 -15.46 17.54
CA VAL A 7 21.06 -14.49 16.43
C VAL A 7 21.69 -13.17 16.96
N ARG A 8 22.92 -13.26 17.47
CA ARG A 8 23.80 -12.09 17.59
C ARG A 8 25.09 -12.41 16.86
N GLY A 9 25.16 -12.12 15.56
CA GLY A 9 26.40 -12.40 14.85
C GLY A 9 26.50 -11.93 13.40
N TYR A 10 25.59 -11.15 12.85
CA TYR A 10 25.71 -10.74 11.45
C TYR A 10 25.61 -9.24 11.13
N PHE A 11 25.56 -8.37 12.13
CA PHE A 11 25.48 -6.90 11.89
C PHE A 11 26.61 -6.06 12.49
N GLN A 12 27.73 -6.66 12.91
CA GLN A 12 28.88 -5.90 13.40
C GLN A 12 30.20 -6.30 12.73
N LYS A 13 30.28 -6.26 11.40
CA LYS A 13 31.56 -6.11 10.68
C LYS A 13 31.28 -5.49 9.32
N GLY A 14 31.40 -4.15 9.22
CA GLY A 14 31.23 -3.45 7.95
C GLY A 14 31.29 -1.93 8.01
N LYS A 15 31.74 -1.33 9.10
CA LYS A 15 32.16 0.07 9.12
C LYS A 15 33.68 0.15 9.05
N LYS A 16 34.25 -0.17 7.90
CA LYS A 16 35.56 0.31 7.47
C LYS A 16 35.58 0.44 5.96
N ASP A 17 35.78 1.66 5.50
CA ASP A 17 36.21 2.06 4.15
C ASP A 17 35.36 1.56 2.96
N MET A 18 34.12 2.00 2.87
CA MET A 18 33.52 2.15 1.56
C MET A 18 33.90 3.55 1.00
N LYS A 19 35.10 3.67 0.41
CA LYS A 19 35.36 4.67 -0.60
C LYS A 19 34.21 4.64 -1.60
N LYS A 20 33.51 5.78 -1.75
CA LYS A 20 32.48 5.98 -2.80
C LYS A 20 33.10 5.64 -4.17
N ARG A 21 33.01 4.40 -4.59
CA ARG A 21 33.18 4.04 -5.99
C ARG A 21 32.01 4.71 -6.70
N LYS A 22 32.30 5.71 -7.54
CA LYS A 22 31.36 6.20 -8.54
C LYS A 22 30.83 4.96 -9.26
N ARG A 23 29.56 4.63 -9.05
CA ARG A 23 28.87 3.62 -9.85
C ARG A 23 28.81 4.17 -11.27
N THR A 24 29.69 3.71 -12.11
CA THR A 24 29.53 3.85 -13.56
C THR A 24 28.32 3.02 -13.96
N ASP A 25 27.38 3.64 -14.64
CA ASP A 25 26.07 3.09 -15.04
C ASP A 25 26.16 2.00 -16.12
N SER A 26 26.97 0.97 -15.94
CA SER A 26 27.02 -0.16 -16.87
C SER A 26 27.12 -1.48 -16.14
N TYR A 27 26.03 -1.90 -15.46
CA TYR A 27 25.83 -3.33 -15.30
C TYR A 27 25.47 -3.93 -16.64
N PRO A 28 26.12 -5.01 -17.09
CA PRO A 28 25.70 -5.70 -18.31
C PRO A 28 24.23 -6.10 -18.14
N VAL A 29 23.41 -5.74 -19.13
CA VAL A 29 22.00 -6.14 -19.13
C VAL A 29 21.98 -7.67 -19.10
N ALA A 30 21.27 -8.24 -18.12
CA ALA A 30 21.13 -9.69 -18.04
C ALA A 30 20.49 -10.20 -19.35
N PRO A 31 20.95 -11.33 -19.88
CA PRO A 31 20.45 -11.88 -21.15
C PRO A 31 19.02 -12.46 -21.03
N PHE A 32 18.33 -12.20 -19.93
CA PHE A 32 16.97 -12.62 -19.64
C PHE A 32 16.27 -11.58 -18.75
N THR A 33 14.95 -11.61 -18.76
CA THR A 33 14.08 -10.71 -18.00
C THR A 33 13.32 -11.46 -16.91
N ILE A 34 12.62 -10.73 -16.04
CA ILE A 34 11.72 -11.32 -15.05
C ILE A 34 10.57 -12.11 -15.70
N PHE A 35 10.15 -11.76 -16.92
CA PHE A 35 9.16 -12.52 -17.68
C PHE A 35 9.69 -13.89 -18.11
N ASP A 36 10.96 -13.94 -18.55
CA ASP A 36 11.59 -15.21 -18.88
C ASP A 36 11.62 -16.14 -17.67
N VAL A 37 11.94 -15.58 -16.51
CA VAL A 37 11.96 -16.32 -15.24
C VAL A 37 10.56 -16.76 -14.83
N ALA A 38 9.56 -15.90 -14.94
CA ALA A 38 8.17 -16.22 -14.62
C ALA A 38 7.65 -17.38 -15.51
N ASN A 39 7.94 -17.33 -16.82
CA ASN A 39 7.58 -18.41 -17.74
C ASN A 39 8.32 -19.73 -17.42
N MET A 40 9.59 -19.68 -17.03
CA MET A 40 10.37 -20.87 -16.64
C MET A 40 9.89 -21.51 -15.33
N LEU A 41 9.18 -20.74 -14.52
CA LEU A 41 8.60 -21.16 -13.24
C LEU A 41 7.10 -21.46 -13.35
N ASP A 42 6.56 -21.49 -14.58
CA ASP A 42 5.15 -21.72 -14.87
C ASP A 42 4.20 -20.83 -14.04
N MET A 43 4.63 -19.57 -13.83
CA MET A 43 3.80 -18.60 -13.10
C MET A 43 2.56 -18.25 -13.90
N GLU A 44 1.40 -18.30 -13.26
CA GLU A 44 0.12 -17.96 -13.88
C GLU A 44 0.00 -16.44 -14.06
N PHE A 45 -0.22 -16.03 -15.31
CA PHE A 45 -0.46 -14.63 -15.68
C PHE A 45 -1.95 -14.33 -15.63
N LEU A 46 -2.31 -13.24 -14.96
CA LEU A 46 -3.70 -12.82 -14.82
C LEU A 46 -4.09 -11.94 -16.00
N GLU A 47 -4.90 -12.51 -16.91
CA GLU A 47 -5.54 -11.75 -17.96
C GLU A 47 -6.68 -10.91 -17.38
N ASN A 48 -6.78 -9.63 -17.76
CA ASN A 48 -7.88 -8.74 -17.39
C ASN A 48 -8.14 -8.58 -15.89
N CYS A 49 -7.12 -8.32 -15.10
CA CYS A 49 -7.33 -7.91 -13.71
C CYS A 49 -8.19 -6.65 -13.63
N LYS A 50 -9.51 -6.82 -13.40
CA LYS A 50 -10.49 -5.73 -13.25
C LYS A 50 -10.24 -4.83 -12.03
N ASN A 51 -9.32 -5.18 -11.17
CA ASN A 51 -9.05 -4.54 -9.90
C ASN A 51 -7.61 -4.13 -9.76
N GLY A 52 -7.24 -2.97 -10.28
CA GLY A 52 -5.96 -2.38 -10.01
C GLY A 52 -5.18 -2.11 -11.29
N TYR A 53 -3.97 -2.13 -11.28
CA TYR A 53 -3.08 -1.69 -12.34
C TYR A 53 -3.35 -2.44 -13.65
N GLN A 54 -4.17 -1.85 -14.52
CA GLN A 54 -4.16 -2.23 -15.92
C GLN A 54 -2.78 -1.89 -16.47
N VAL A 55 -1.93 -2.88 -16.48
CA VAL A 55 -0.67 -2.77 -17.18
C VAL A 55 -0.98 -2.74 -18.66
N LYS A 56 -1.07 -1.56 -19.23
CA LYS A 56 -1.35 -1.37 -20.67
C LYS A 56 -0.20 -1.84 -21.55
N ASP A 57 0.95 -2.13 -20.97
CA ASP A 57 2.14 -2.56 -21.67
C ASP A 57 2.63 -3.88 -21.07
N VAL A 58 2.16 -4.97 -21.64
CA VAL A 58 2.48 -6.36 -21.24
C VAL A 58 3.99 -6.67 -21.36
N GLN A 59 4.75 -5.88 -22.11
CA GLN A 59 6.20 -6.05 -22.26
C GLN A 59 6.98 -5.54 -21.06
N ASN A 60 6.44 -4.60 -20.32
CA ASN A 60 7.11 -3.95 -19.19
C ASN A 60 6.66 -4.42 -17.81
N ALA A 61 5.40 -4.79 -17.67
CA ALA A 61 4.87 -5.32 -16.41
C ALA A 61 3.62 -6.19 -16.67
N ALA A 62 3.37 -7.14 -15.79
CA ALA A 62 2.16 -7.98 -15.81
C ALA A 62 1.75 -8.35 -14.38
N ASN A 63 0.46 -8.59 -14.18
CA ASN A 63 -0.04 -9.18 -12.96
C ASN A 63 0.06 -10.71 -13.05
N VAL A 64 0.39 -11.34 -11.93
CA VAL A 64 0.56 -12.79 -11.81
C VAL A 64 -0.13 -13.29 -10.54
N VAL A 65 -0.47 -14.56 -10.50
CA VAL A 65 -0.81 -15.22 -9.25
C VAL A 65 0.45 -15.26 -8.38
N CYS A 66 0.33 -14.86 -7.14
CA CYS A 66 1.48 -14.83 -6.24
C CYS A 66 1.93 -16.24 -5.86
N PRO A 67 3.15 -16.69 -6.20
CA PRO A 67 3.59 -18.05 -5.89
C PRO A 67 3.87 -18.27 -4.40
N PHE A 68 3.84 -17.20 -3.57
CA PHE A 68 4.12 -17.28 -2.14
C PHE A 68 2.87 -17.26 -1.26
N CYS A 69 1.79 -16.60 -1.68
CA CYS A 69 0.56 -16.51 -0.90
C CYS A 69 -0.69 -16.90 -1.69
N GLY A 70 -0.56 -17.31 -2.95
CA GLY A 70 -1.68 -17.71 -3.80
C GLY A 70 -2.63 -16.56 -4.20
N ASP A 71 -2.24 -15.28 -4.00
CA ASP A 71 -3.12 -14.17 -4.39
C ASP A 71 -3.34 -14.11 -5.90
N ALA A 72 -4.57 -14.36 -6.31
CA ALA A 72 -5.03 -14.30 -7.71
C ALA A 72 -5.82 -13.02 -8.04
N ARG A 73 -5.82 -12.02 -7.15
CA ARG A 73 -6.58 -10.76 -7.30
C ARG A 73 -5.78 -9.67 -8.02
N GLY A 74 -4.58 -9.99 -8.53
CA GLY A 74 -3.69 -9.03 -9.17
C GLY A 74 -2.91 -8.14 -8.21
N LYS A 75 -2.69 -8.57 -6.97
CA LYS A 75 -1.81 -7.89 -6.01
C LYS A 75 -0.34 -8.17 -6.25
N ALA A 76 -0.03 -9.26 -6.92
CA ALA A 76 1.31 -9.59 -7.33
C ALA A 76 1.56 -9.16 -8.78
N SER A 77 2.72 -8.59 -9.02
CA SER A 77 3.13 -8.13 -10.34
C SER A 77 4.61 -8.38 -10.59
N ILE A 78 4.94 -8.58 -11.86
CA ILE A 78 6.31 -8.54 -12.34
C ILE A 78 6.51 -7.29 -13.17
N CYS A 79 7.69 -6.66 -13.10
CA CYS A 79 8.01 -5.42 -13.81
C CYS A 79 9.45 -5.42 -14.27
N VAL A 80 9.66 -5.15 -15.57
CA VAL A 80 11.01 -5.04 -16.16
C VAL A 80 11.61 -3.67 -15.92
N CYS A 81 10.79 -2.62 -16.02
CA CYS A 81 11.28 -1.25 -15.96
C CYS A 81 10.34 -0.37 -15.14
N ALA A 82 10.91 0.44 -14.27
CA ALA A 82 10.22 1.51 -13.55
C ALA A 82 11.07 2.77 -13.54
N GLU A 83 10.43 3.93 -13.68
CA GLU A 83 11.10 5.25 -13.65
C GLU A 83 12.33 5.34 -14.56
N GLY A 84 12.28 4.75 -15.74
CA GLY A 84 13.39 4.75 -16.70
C GLY A 84 14.57 3.85 -16.35
N LYS A 85 14.48 3.02 -15.30
CA LYS A 85 15.50 2.06 -14.90
C LYS A 85 15.01 0.64 -15.13
N ILE A 86 15.89 -0.24 -15.60
CA ILE A 86 15.62 -1.68 -15.66
C ILE A 86 15.75 -2.22 -14.24
N ILE A 87 14.65 -2.75 -13.69
CA ILE A 87 14.57 -3.25 -12.32
C ILE A 87 14.42 -4.77 -12.28
N ASN A 88 13.66 -5.38 -13.21
CA ASN A 88 13.40 -6.81 -13.26
C ASN A 88 12.99 -7.39 -11.90
N VAL A 89 11.85 -6.95 -11.38
CA VAL A 89 11.37 -7.31 -10.05
C VAL A 89 10.01 -8.00 -10.12
N PHE A 90 9.80 -8.87 -9.16
CA PHE A 90 8.52 -9.38 -8.70
C PHE A 90 8.17 -8.69 -7.39
N HIS A 91 6.92 -8.29 -7.20
CA HIS A 91 6.41 -7.79 -5.93
C HIS A 91 4.95 -8.16 -5.74
N CYS A 92 4.61 -8.62 -4.55
CA CYS A 92 3.24 -8.86 -4.13
C CYS A 92 2.85 -7.87 -3.02
N PHE A 93 1.84 -7.05 -3.28
CA PHE A 93 1.31 -6.08 -2.30
C PHE A 93 0.42 -6.74 -1.23
N ASP A 94 0.06 -8.01 -1.39
CA ASP A 94 -0.74 -8.73 -0.40
C ASP A 94 0.14 -9.32 0.70
N CYS A 95 1.19 -10.06 0.36
CA CYS A 95 2.10 -10.65 1.34
C CYS A 95 3.41 -9.86 1.56
N GLY A 96 3.62 -8.75 0.85
CA GLY A 96 4.81 -7.91 0.96
C GLY A 96 6.10 -8.54 0.42
N THR A 97 6.00 -9.70 -0.25
CA THR A 97 7.17 -10.40 -0.78
C THR A 97 7.68 -9.73 -2.05
N GLY A 98 8.99 -9.46 -2.10
CA GLY A 98 9.65 -8.87 -3.27
C GLY A 98 10.94 -9.58 -3.64
N HIS A 99 11.13 -9.84 -4.92
CA HIS A 99 12.28 -10.56 -5.46
C HIS A 99 12.79 -9.96 -6.77
N ASN A 100 14.08 -10.05 -7.02
CA ASN A 100 14.63 -9.91 -8.37
C ASN A 100 14.62 -11.28 -9.09
N MET A 101 15.02 -11.30 -10.36
CA MET A 101 15.05 -12.53 -11.18
C MET A 101 15.75 -13.71 -10.50
N LEU A 102 16.93 -13.47 -9.90
CA LEU A 102 17.75 -14.54 -9.32
C LEU A 102 17.21 -15.01 -7.97
N THR A 103 16.72 -14.08 -7.16
CA THR A 103 16.12 -14.41 -5.86
C THR A 103 14.79 -15.11 -6.01
N LEU A 104 13.95 -14.71 -6.99
CA LEU A 104 12.69 -15.37 -7.31
C LEU A 104 12.93 -16.83 -7.74
N TYR A 105 13.82 -17.03 -8.69
CA TYR A 105 14.17 -18.37 -9.18
C TYR A 105 14.75 -19.25 -8.07
N ALA A 106 15.68 -18.72 -7.27
CA ALA A 106 16.31 -19.46 -6.19
C ALA A 106 15.32 -19.89 -5.10
N GLU A 107 14.38 -19.03 -4.73
CA GLU A 107 13.36 -19.35 -3.71
C GLU A 107 12.38 -20.43 -4.23
N LEU A 108 11.82 -20.25 -5.43
CA LEU A 108 10.83 -21.19 -5.97
C LEU A 108 11.43 -22.53 -6.43
N CYS A 109 12.71 -22.56 -6.78
CA CYS A 109 13.45 -23.80 -7.05
C CYS A 109 14.17 -24.37 -5.81
N HIS A 110 13.94 -23.81 -4.62
CA HIS A 110 14.54 -24.27 -3.35
C HIS A 110 16.07 -24.37 -3.37
N LEU A 111 16.74 -23.46 -4.10
CA LEU A 111 18.19 -23.44 -4.16
C LEU A 111 18.78 -22.91 -2.85
N THR A 112 19.71 -23.66 -2.27
CA THR A 112 20.36 -23.33 -1.00
C THR A 112 21.86 -23.12 -1.13
N GLY A 113 22.51 -22.59 -0.07
CA GLY A 113 23.95 -22.40 0.02
C GLY A 113 24.43 -21.02 -0.49
N LYS A 114 25.72 -20.74 -0.25
CA LYS A 114 26.36 -19.43 -0.55
C LYS A 114 26.32 -19.08 -2.04
N ASP A 115 26.33 -20.08 -2.91
CA ASP A 115 26.36 -19.92 -4.37
C ASP A 115 24.98 -20.03 -5.04
N ARG A 116 23.86 -20.02 -4.26
CA ARG A 116 22.49 -20.22 -4.78
C ARG A 116 22.14 -19.30 -5.94
N TYR A 117 22.55 -18.04 -5.90
CA TYR A 117 22.26 -17.08 -6.97
C TYR A 117 23.12 -17.27 -8.23
N LYS A 118 24.35 -17.79 -8.07
CA LYS A 118 25.18 -18.21 -9.22
C LYS A 118 24.60 -19.44 -9.90
N LYS A 119 24.08 -20.39 -9.11
CA LYS A 119 23.36 -21.57 -9.62
C LYS A 119 22.10 -21.14 -10.37
N ALA A 120 21.26 -20.27 -9.77
CA ALA A 120 20.08 -19.72 -10.41
C ALA A 120 20.42 -19.05 -11.76
N TYR A 121 21.44 -18.18 -11.79
CA TYR A 121 21.86 -17.54 -13.03
C TYR A 121 22.25 -18.54 -14.14
N ARG A 122 23.07 -19.55 -13.80
CA ARG A 122 23.52 -20.57 -14.77
C ARG A 122 22.34 -21.38 -15.30
N GLU A 123 21.41 -21.74 -14.45
CA GLU A 123 20.27 -22.56 -14.82
C GLU A 123 19.25 -21.78 -15.67
N ILE A 124 18.92 -20.55 -15.31
CA ILE A 124 18.08 -19.66 -16.12
C ILE A 124 18.72 -19.45 -17.51
N TYR A 125 20.04 -19.19 -17.52
CA TYR A 125 20.77 -18.99 -18.78
C TYR A 125 20.75 -20.25 -19.65
N ARG A 126 20.97 -21.44 -19.08
CA ARG A 126 20.90 -22.72 -19.79
C ARG A 126 19.51 -22.96 -20.37
N ARG A 127 18.45 -22.87 -19.56
CA ARG A 127 17.05 -23.06 -20.00
C ARG A 127 16.69 -22.09 -21.13
N LYS A 128 17.15 -20.83 -21.05
CA LYS A 128 16.92 -19.85 -22.10
C LYS A 128 17.58 -20.22 -23.44
N GLN A 129 18.70 -20.93 -23.41
CA GLN A 129 19.39 -21.44 -24.63
C GLN A 129 18.71 -22.66 -25.23
N GLU A 130 18.02 -23.45 -24.41
CA GLU A 130 17.38 -24.72 -24.78
C GLU A 130 15.95 -24.56 -25.31
N GLU A 131 15.33 -23.36 -25.23
CA GLU A 131 13.98 -23.12 -25.76
C GLU A 131 13.89 -23.38 -27.27
N PRO A 132 13.07 -24.39 -27.73
CA PRO A 132 12.94 -24.70 -29.15
C PRO A 132 12.19 -23.59 -29.87
N GLY A 133 12.77 -23.04 -30.95
CA GLY A 133 12.06 -22.16 -31.87
C GLY A 133 12.28 -20.66 -31.71
N ARG A 134 13.01 -20.18 -30.74
CA ARG A 134 13.42 -18.77 -30.67
C ARG A 134 14.70 -18.54 -31.48
N ARG A 135 14.60 -17.76 -32.59
CA ARG A 135 15.77 -17.21 -33.25
C ARG A 135 16.68 -16.57 -32.20
N LYS A 136 17.98 -16.93 -32.19
CA LYS A 136 18.99 -16.25 -31.36
C LYS A 136 18.85 -14.74 -31.58
N LYS A 137 18.22 -14.05 -30.65
CA LYS A 137 18.25 -12.57 -30.63
C LYS A 137 19.71 -12.20 -30.46
N THR A 138 20.28 -11.50 -31.40
CA THR A 138 21.63 -10.98 -31.30
C THR A 138 21.76 -10.04 -30.10
N ARG A 139 22.96 -9.87 -29.60
CA ARG A 139 23.24 -8.92 -28.49
C ARG A 139 22.75 -7.50 -28.83
N GLU A 140 22.76 -7.16 -30.10
CA GLU A 140 22.26 -5.89 -30.65
C GLU A 140 20.75 -5.77 -30.54
N ALA A 141 19.97 -6.79 -30.91
CA ALA A 141 18.51 -6.79 -30.76
C ALA A 141 18.07 -6.70 -29.29
N MET A 142 18.81 -7.29 -28.36
CA MET A 142 18.57 -7.15 -26.92
C MET A 142 18.90 -5.75 -26.41
N GLN A 143 19.94 -5.11 -26.96
CA GLN A 143 20.28 -3.72 -26.66
C GLN A 143 19.25 -2.76 -27.20
N GLU A 144 18.74 -2.99 -28.41
CA GLU A 144 17.67 -2.18 -29.03
C GLU A 144 16.36 -2.28 -28.25
N GLU A 145 15.95 -3.51 -27.84
CA GLU A 145 14.78 -3.71 -27.00
C GLU A 145 14.92 -2.99 -25.64
N SER A 146 16.10 -3.12 -25.01
CA SER A 146 16.42 -2.40 -23.76
C SER A 146 16.43 -0.88 -23.94
N GLN A 147 16.94 -0.37 -25.09
CA GLN A 147 16.89 1.05 -25.41
C GLN A 147 15.48 1.53 -25.71
N GLY A 148 14.66 0.71 -26.37
CA GLY A 148 13.23 0.97 -26.60
C GLY A 148 12.47 1.14 -25.29
N ILE A 149 12.65 0.21 -24.33
CA ILE A 149 12.07 0.26 -22.99
C ILE A 149 12.52 1.53 -22.24
N LYS A 150 13.83 1.82 -22.25
CA LYS A 150 14.38 3.04 -21.65
C LYS A 150 13.82 4.31 -22.27
N LYS A 151 13.63 4.34 -23.59
CA LYS A 151 13.09 5.48 -24.31
C LYS A 151 11.60 5.72 -23.99
N GLN A 152 10.81 4.64 -23.86
CA GLN A 152 9.40 4.74 -23.47
C GLN A 152 9.23 5.21 -22.01
N ALA A 153 10.00 4.62 -21.08
CA ALA A 153 9.98 5.02 -19.68
C ALA A 153 10.46 6.47 -19.49
N ARG A 154 11.47 6.90 -20.27
CA ARG A 154 11.93 8.29 -20.29
C ARG A 154 10.85 9.24 -20.82
N LYS A 155 10.16 8.89 -21.93
CA LYS A 155 9.01 9.66 -22.45
C LYS A 155 7.86 9.74 -21.43
N GLN A 156 7.62 8.69 -20.65
CA GLN A 156 6.61 8.69 -19.64
C GLN A 156 7.00 9.60 -18.46
N LYS A 157 8.26 9.55 -18.03
CA LYS A 157 8.80 10.45 -17.00
C LYS A 157 8.81 11.92 -17.47
N GLU A 158 9.16 12.19 -18.72
CA GLU A 158 9.12 13.53 -19.31
C GLU A 158 7.69 14.11 -19.40
N ARG A 159 6.64 13.28 -19.32
CA ARG A 159 5.23 13.70 -19.29
C ARG A 159 4.72 14.03 -17.91
N MET A 160 5.31 13.46 -16.87
CA MET A 160 4.93 13.68 -15.49
C MET A 160 5.66 14.88 -14.90
N ALA A 161 5.01 15.56 -13.97
CA ALA A 161 5.65 16.59 -13.18
C ALA A 161 6.33 16.02 -11.93
N GLU A 162 7.39 16.66 -11.48
CA GLU A 162 7.96 16.38 -10.15
C GLU A 162 6.99 16.91 -9.07
N PRO A 163 6.87 16.21 -7.93
CA PRO A 163 5.99 16.65 -6.85
C PRO A 163 6.40 18.03 -6.32
N VAL A 164 5.43 18.89 -6.08
CA VAL A 164 5.63 20.16 -5.38
C VAL A 164 5.89 19.92 -3.88
N ASP A 165 6.44 20.92 -3.19
CA ASP A 165 6.62 20.90 -1.75
C ASP A 165 5.30 20.77 -0.98
N ALA A 166 5.38 20.51 0.33
CA ALA A 166 4.23 20.25 1.17
C ALA A 166 3.36 21.51 1.36
N GLU A 167 3.97 22.69 1.43
CA GLU A 167 3.28 23.96 1.64
C GLU A 167 2.43 24.35 0.42
N GLN A 168 3.03 24.31 -0.77
CA GLN A 168 2.32 24.58 -2.02
C GLN A 168 1.17 23.60 -2.22
N ARG A 169 1.40 22.31 -1.97
CA ARG A 169 0.38 21.27 -2.05
C ARG A 169 -0.78 21.55 -1.10
N HIS A 170 -0.47 21.85 0.16
CA HIS A 170 -1.45 22.22 1.18
C HIS A 170 -2.32 23.38 0.72
N HIS A 171 -1.69 24.45 0.22
CA HIS A 171 -2.39 25.65 -0.21
C HIS A 171 -3.37 25.36 -1.38
N VAL A 172 -2.92 24.64 -2.41
CA VAL A 172 -3.76 24.23 -3.53
C VAL A 172 -4.93 23.36 -3.06
N TYR A 173 -4.68 22.38 -2.20
CA TYR A 173 -5.73 21.49 -1.71
C TYR A 173 -6.74 22.17 -0.81
N LYS A 174 -6.30 23.05 0.10
CA LYS A 174 -7.22 23.85 0.94
C LYS A 174 -8.15 24.69 0.07
N LYS A 175 -7.63 25.28 -1.00
CA LYS A 175 -8.42 26.06 -1.93
C LYS A 175 -9.34 25.18 -2.79
N MET A 176 -8.89 24.03 -3.26
CA MET A 176 -9.72 23.03 -3.94
C MET A 176 -10.93 22.64 -3.09
N LEU A 177 -10.71 22.34 -1.81
CA LEU A 177 -11.76 21.93 -0.88
C LEU A 177 -12.84 22.99 -0.70
N SER A 178 -12.53 24.30 -0.84
CA SER A 178 -13.52 25.37 -0.74
C SER A 178 -14.57 25.35 -1.85
N TYR A 179 -14.34 24.59 -2.92
CA TYR A 179 -15.30 24.41 -4.03
C TYR A 179 -16.10 23.11 -3.93
N LEU A 180 -15.81 22.27 -2.96
CA LEU A 180 -16.44 20.97 -2.77
C LEU A 180 -17.34 20.96 -1.53
N LYS A 181 -18.39 20.15 -1.56
CA LYS A 181 -19.30 19.92 -0.44
C LYS A 181 -19.37 18.43 -0.12
N LEU A 182 -19.68 18.09 1.10
CA LEU A 182 -20.02 16.72 1.48
C LEU A 182 -21.52 16.50 1.15
N LYS A 183 -21.82 15.55 0.26
CA LYS A 183 -23.19 15.22 -0.14
C LYS A 183 -23.91 14.46 0.99
N GLU A 184 -25.22 14.60 1.06
CA GLU A 184 -26.04 14.06 2.14
C GLU A 184 -25.88 12.55 2.33
N TYR A 185 -25.80 11.78 1.25
CA TYR A 185 -25.64 10.34 1.36
C TYR A 185 -24.28 9.91 1.94
N HIS A 186 -23.22 10.75 1.79
CA HIS A 186 -21.94 10.54 2.46
C HIS A 186 -21.99 10.93 3.94
N ARG A 187 -22.78 11.97 4.30
CA ARG A 187 -23.05 12.26 5.72
C ARG A 187 -23.69 11.07 6.39
N LYS A 188 -24.73 10.49 5.77
CA LYS A 188 -25.39 9.27 6.25
C LYS A 188 -24.45 8.06 6.37
N ASP A 189 -23.44 7.93 5.48
CA ASP A 189 -22.40 6.88 5.64
C ASP A 189 -21.58 7.09 6.91
N LEU A 190 -21.23 8.33 7.24
CA LEU A 190 -20.51 8.69 8.47
C LEU A 190 -21.38 8.50 9.72
N GLU A 191 -22.66 8.93 9.68
CA GLU A 191 -23.63 8.73 10.75
C GLU A 191 -23.80 7.23 11.05
N ARG A 192 -23.93 6.40 10.02
CA ARG A 192 -24.02 4.93 10.17
C ARG A 192 -22.79 4.33 10.85
N ARG A 193 -21.62 4.97 10.69
CA ARG A 193 -20.37 4.60 11.37
C ARG A 193 -20.30 5.12 12.80
N GLY A 194 -21.35 5.82 13.27
CA GLY A 194 -21.47 6.30 14.63
C GLY A 194 -20.89 7.68 14.87
N VAL A 195 -20.57 8.42 13.81
CA VAL A 195 -20.13 9.81 13.94
C VAL A 195 -21.37 10.71 14.11
N ASP A 196 -21.38 11.55 15.12
CA ASP A 196 -22.48 12.51 15.34
C ASP A 196 -22.42 13.71 14.40
N ALA A 197 -23.50 14.48 14.35
CA ALA A 197 -23.64 15.59 13.41
C ALA A 197 -22.61 16.71 13.62
N GLU A 198 -22.15 16.93 14.86
CA GLU A 198 -21.13 17.93 15.16
C GLU A 198 -19.75 17.47 14.69
N SER A 199 -19.39 16.25 15.00
CA SER A 199 -18.16 15.60 14.51
C SER A 199 -18.12 15.56 12.98
N ILE A 200 -19.25 15.29 12.30
CA ILE A 200 -19.33 15.35 10.82
C ILE A 200 -19.05 16.76 10.31
N ARG A 201 -19.57 17.81 10.97
CA ARG A 201 -19.24 19.20 10.61
C ARG A 201 -17.73 19.47 10.74
N CYS A 202 -17.13 19.06 11.86
CA CYS A 202 -15.68 19.18 12.05
C CYS A 202 -14.90 18.43 10.95
N MET A 203 -15.31 17.21 10.61
CA MET A 203 -14.71 16.46 9.51
C MET A 203 -14.88 17.19 8.16
N GLU A 204 -16.03 17.78 7.90
CA GLU A 204 -16.27 18.54 6.66
C GLU A 204 -15.38 19.79 6.57
N GLU A 205 -15.17 20.52 7.66
CA GLU A 205 -14.25 21.67 7.74
C GLU A 205 -12.79 21.23 7.56
N LYS A 206 -12.45 20.08 8.09
CA LYS A 206 -11.14 19.45 7.93
C LYS A 206 -10.86 19.02 6.48
N GLY A 207 -11.92 18.78 5.67
CA GLY A 207 -11.79 18.50 4.25
C GLY A 207 -12.41 17.20 3.76
N TYR A 208 -13.27 16.57 4.55
CA TYR A 208 -14.09 15.45 4.08
C TYR A 208 -15.16 16.01 3.13
N LYS A 209 -14.98 15.81 1.84
CA LYS A 209 -15.83 16.36 0.76
C LYS A 209 -16.12 15.27 -0.27
N SER A 210 -17.26 15.36 -0.94
CA SER A 210 -17.61 14.45 -2.02
C SER A 210 -16.81 14.77 -3.29
N THR A 211 -16.39 13.75 -4.03
CA THR A 211 -15.86 13.95 -5.38
C THR A 211 -16.95 14.42 -6.33
N SER A 212 -16.59 15.25 -7.31
CA SER A 212 -17.50 15.74 -8.35
C SER A 212 -16.77 15.74 -9.69
N LYS A 213 -17.09 14.78 -10.56
CA LYS A 213 -16.53 14.69 -11.91
C LYS A 213 -16.96 15.88 -12.76
N GLU A 214 -18.21 16.31 -12.63
CA GLU A 214 -18.81 17.38 -13.41
C GLU A 214 -18.13 18.74 -13.13
N GLU A 215 -17.63 18.92 -11.90
CA GLU A 215 -16.98 20.17 -11.47
C GLU A 215 -15.45 20.14 -11.61
N SER A 216 -14.86 18.98 -11.92
CA SER A 216 -13.40 18.76 -11.89
C SER A 216 -12.61 19.79 -12.69
N GLN A 217 -12.97 19.98 -13.95
CA GLN A 217 -12.32 20.94 -14.86
C GLN A 217 -12.58 22.40 -14.42
N GLN A 218 -13.82 22.71 -13.96
CA GLN A 218 -14.16 24.04 -13.48
C GLN A 218 -13.36 24.41 -12.22
N ILE A 219 -13.15 23.45 -11.31
CA ILE A 219 -12.31 23.64 -10.12
C ILE A 219 -10.87 23.97 -10.54
N ALA A 220 -10.29 23.18 -11.44
CA ALA A 220 -8.95 23.44 -11.93
C ALA A 220 -8.81 24.83 -12.57
N ARG A 221 -9.75 25.23 -13.41
CA ARG A 221 -9.79 26.57 -14.03
C ARG A 221 -9.88 27.70 -13.00
N ARG A 222 -10.72 27.54 -11.94
CA ARG A 222 -10.86 28.53 -10.86
C ARG A 222 -9.55 28.69 -10.07
N LEU A 223 -8.86 27.59 -9.78
CA LEU A 223 -7.58 27.60 -9.08
C LEU A 223 -6.52 28.36 -9.89
N ILE A 224 -6.43 28.10 -11.19
CA ILE A 224 -5.49 28.79 -12.09
C ILE A 224 -5.80 30.29 -12.16
N LYS A 225 -7.08 30.68 -12.27
CA LYS A 225 -7.51 32.09 -12.25
C LYS A 225 -7.09 32.82 -10.97
N GLN A 226 -6.87 32.10 -9.88
CA GLN A 226 -6.36 32.64 -8.61
C GLN A 226 -4.84 32.60 -8.51
N GLY A 227 -4.13 32.30 -9.61
CA GLY A 227 -2.67 32.28 -9.66
C GLY A 227 -2.03 31.00 -9.10
N LEU A 228 -2.82 29.94 -8.82
CA LEU A 228 -2.28 28.70 -8.26
C LEU A 228 -1.68 27.82 -9.35
N ARG A 229 -0.48 27.32 -9.10
CA ARG A 229 0.20 26.35 -9.96
C ARG A 229 -0.25 24.92 -9.61
N LEU A 230 -0.79 24.19 -10.59
CA LEU A 230 -1.32 22.83 -10.42
C LEU A 230 -0.32 21.74 -10.81
N GLU A 231 0.72 22.09 -11.57
CA GLU A 231 1.76 21.15 -11.98
C GLU A 231 2.51 20.58 -10.78
N GLY A 232 2.60 19.25 -10.69
CA GLY A 232 3.24 18.56 -9.57
C GLY A 232 2.36 18.42 -8.32
N VAL A 233 1.09 18.81 -8.37
CA VAL A 233 0.12 18.55 -7.31
C VAL A 233 -0.64 17.27 -7.66
N PRO A 234 -0.57 16.18 -6.84
CA PRO A 234 -1.24 14.93 -7.14
C PRO A 234 -2.76 15.11 -7.32
N GLY A 235 -3.31 14.45 -8.33
CA GLY A 235 -4.72 14.59 -8.71
C GLY A 235 -4.95 15.58 -9.85
N PHE A 236 -4.08 16.57 -10.05
CA PHE A 236 -4.20 17.50 -11.17
C PHE A 236 -3.34 17.06 -12.36
N TYR A 237 -3.85 17.29 -13.58
CA TYR A 237 -3.19 16.91 -14.84
C TYR A 237 -3.73 17.70 -16.02
N ILE A 238 -3.06 17.61 -17.16
CA ILE A 238 -3.56 18.16 -18.43
C ILE A 238 -4.29 17.04 -19.19
N ASN A 239 -5.59 17.26 -19.46
CA ASN A 239 -6.46 16.33 -20.16
C ASN A 239 -6.12 16.26 -21.69
N ARG A 240 -6.94 15.54 -22.47
CA ARG A 240 -6.71 15.34 -23.91
C ARG A 240 -6.93 16.61 -24.71
N GLU A 241 -7.78 17.48 -24.27
CA GLU A 241 -8.11 18.79 -24.86
C GLU A 241 -7.01 19.82 -24.60
N GLY A 242 -6.06 19.55 -23.71
CA GLY A 242 -4.98 20.45 -23.33
C GLY A 242 -5.30 21.32 -22.12
N ASP A 243 -6.43 21.13 -21.50
CA ASP A 243 -6.88 21.85 -20.31
C ASP A 243 -6.43 21.17 -19.02
N TRP A 244 -6.23 21.94 -17.95
CA TRP A 244 -6.07 21.42 -16.62
C TRP A 244 -7.36 20.82 -16.10
N ASP A 245 -7.24 19.64 -15.49
CA ASP A 245 -8.35 18.88 -14.93
C ASP A 245 -7.97 18.25 -13.59
N LEU A 246 -8.97 17.86 -12.80
CA LEU A 246 -8.82 17.14 -11.55
C LEU A 246 -9.28 15.70 -11.76
N ASN A 247 -8.50 14.72 -11.37
CA ASN A 247 -8.72 13.30 -11.68
C ASN A 247 -9.89 12.68 -10.89
N PHE A 248 -11.06 13.32 -11.01
CA PHE A 248 -12.34 12.76 -10.60
C PHE A 248 -13.03 12.13 -11.81
N TYR A 249 -13.36 10.87 -11.69
CA TYR A 249 -14.07 10.12 -12.73
C TYR A 249 -15.03 9.12 -12.09
N GLU A 250 -15.91 8.53 -12.87
CA GLU A 250 -16.97 7.63 -12.37
C GLU A 250 -16.42 6.46 -11.53
N GLY A 251 -15.26 5.92 -11.92
CA GLY A 251 -14.63 4.78 -11.20
C GLY A 251 -14.02 5.15 -9.85
N ASN A 252 -13.85 6.44 -9.53
CA ASN A 252 -13.39 6.91 -8.23
C ASN A 252 -14.39 7.87 -7.54
N SER A 253 -15.69 7.77 -7.90
CA SER A 253 -16.75 8.44 -7.16
C SER A 253 -16.76 8.02 -5.70
N GLY A 254 -16.88 8.99 -4.79
CA GLY A 254 -16.84 8.77 -3.36
C GLY A 254 -16.60 10.04 -2.58
N TYR A 255 -16.02 9.94 -1.41
CA TYR A 255 -15.63 11.10 -0.64
C TYR A 255 -14.14 11.09 -0.26
N LEU A 256 -13.57 12.28 -0.21
CA LEU A 256 -12.21 12.56 0.14
C LEU A 256 -11.99 12.33 1.64
N CYS A 257 -10.99 11.56 1.99
CA CYS A 257 -10.44 11.43 3.34
C CYS A 257 -9.10 12.17 3.34
N PRO A 258 -9.03 13.38 3.90
CA PRO A 258 -7.81 14.18 3.89
C PRO A 258 -6.72 13.55 4.75
N VAL A 259 -5.49 13.62 4.28
CA VAL A 259 -4.31 13.09 4.97
C VAL A 259 -3.42 14.25 5.39
N TYR A 260 -3.39 14.52 6.68
CA TYR A 260 -2.53 15.55 7.26
C TYR A 260 -1.24 14.95 7.79
N THR A 261 -0.13 15.65 7.56
CA THR A 261 1.17 15.33 8.18
C THR A 261 1.21 15.80 9.62
N VAL A 262 2.19 15.32 10.39
CA VAL A 262 2.45 15.80 11.76
C VAL A 262 2.86 17.28 11.84
N ASP A 263 3.25 17.87 10.70
CA ASP A 263 3.53 19.29 10.58
C ASP A 263 2.29 20.13 10.22
N GLY A 264 1.12 19.49 10.12
CA GLY A 264 -0.15 20.14 9.83
C GLY A 264 -0.43 20.39 8.34
N TYR A 265 0.42 19.93 7.44
CA TYR A 265 0.19 20.07 5.99
C TYR A 265 -0.80 19.03 5.48
N LEU A 266 -1.74 19.46 4.66
CA LEU A 266 -2.61 18.58 3.89
C LEU A 266 -1.82 17.98 2.72
N ALA A 267 -1.38 16.74 2.89
CA ALA A 267 -0.44 16.09 1.99
C ALA A 267 -1.12 15.35 0.82
N GLY A 268 -2.37 14.97 0.98
CA GLY A 268 -3.11 14.23 -0.05
C GLY A 268 -4.48 13.77 0.43
N PHE A 269 -5.10 12.92 -0.38
CA PHE A 269 -6.40 12.33 -0.07
C PHE A 269 -6.45 10.86 -0.43
N GLN A 270 -7.05 10.06 0.46
CA GLN A 270 -7.68 8.83 0.03
C GLN A 270 -9.13 9.14 -0.37
N ILE A 271 -9.64 8.46 -1.39
CA ILE A 271 -11.05 8.52 -1.76
C ILE A 271 -11.69 7.23 -1.26
N ARG A 272 -12.67 7.36 -0.36
CA ARG A 272 -13.55 6.26 0.02
C ARG A 272 -14.56 6.08 -1.10
N LEU A 273 -14.47 4.95 -1.81
CA LEU A 273 -15.28 4.68 -2.99
C LEU A 273 -16.73 4.37 -2.63
N ASP A 274 -17.68 4.89 -3.41
CA ASP A 274 -19.10 4.58 -3.32
C ASP A 274 -19.37 3.13 -3.73
N ASN A 275 -18.81 2.73 -4.86
CA ASN A 275 -18.98 1.41 -5.45
C ASN A 275 -17.61 0.74 -5.65
N PRO A 276 -17.01 0.18 -4.60
CA PRO A 276 -15.70 -0.46 -4.72
C PRO A 276 -15.80 -1.72 -5.58
N LYS A 277 -15.04 -1.74 -6.68
CA LYS A 277 -14.88 -2.95 -7.50
C LYS A 277 -13.86 -3.85 -6.82
N GLY A 278 -14.31 -4.98 -6.23
CA GLY A 278 -13.47 -5.91 -5.47
C GLY A 278 -13.23 -5.47 -4.02
N LYS A 279 -12.05 -5.78 -3.46
CA LYS A 279 -11.75 -5.56 -2.03
C LYS A 279 -11.22 -4.15 -1.71
N ASN A 280 -10.81 -3.38 -2.72
CA ASN A 280 -10.23 -2.06 -2.51
C ASN A 280 -11.32 -1.02 -2.29
N LYS A 281 -11.52 -0.65 -1.04
CA LYS A 281 -12.51 0.37 -0.64
C LYS A 281 -11.96 1.79 -0.75
N TYR A 282 -10.65 1.95 -0.90
CA TYR A 282 -9.95 3.23 -0.94
C TYR A 282 -9.00 3.29 -2.12
N VAL A 283 -8.89 4.45 -2.75
CA VAL A 283 -7.87 4.79 -3.74
C VAL A 283 -7.26 6.14 -3.41
N TRP A 284 -6.02 6.36 -3.79
CA TRP A 284 -5.40 7.67 -3.64
C TRP A 284 -5.83 8.61 -4.75
N LEU A 285 -6.08 9.88 -4.41
CA LEU A 285 -6.21 10.93 -5.40
C LEU A 285 -4.83 11.19 -6.04
N SER A 286 -4.66 10.69 -7.24
CA SER A 286 -3.39 10.68 -7.96
C SER A 286 -3.62 10.97 -9.43
N SER A 287 -2.68 11.61 -10.07
CA SER A 287 -2.63 11.83 -11.52
C SER A 287 -1.37 11.21 -12.13
N ALA A 288 -0.82 10.17 -11.51
CA ALA A 288 0.28 9.39 -12.07
C ALA A 288 -0.06 8.93 -13.50
N ASN A 289 0.94 8.94 -14.36
CA ASN A 289 0.84 8.57 -15.78
C ASN A 289 0.00 9.52 -16.66
N GLN A 290 -0.51 10.62 -16.12
CA GLN A 290 -1.16 11.68 -16.90
C GLN A 290 -0.16 12.77 -17.29
N LYS A 291 -0.49 13.54 -18.35
CA LYS A 291 0.34 14.65 -18.84
C LYS A 291 0.42 15.74 -17.75
N LYS A 292 1.65 16.11 -17.35
CA LYS A 292 1.92 17.01 -16.22
C LYS A 292 1.29 16.61 -14.90
N GLY A 293 0.86 15.35 -14.82
CA GLY A 293 0.33 14.77 -13.60
C GLY A 293 1.44 14.33 -12.64
N CYS A 294 1.06 14.07 -11.41
CA CYS A 294 1.95 13.64 -10.35
C CYS A 294 1.35 12.47 -9.57
N GLY A 295 2.19 11.52 -9.21
CA GLY A 295 1.85 10.42 -8.30
C GLY A 295 1.85 10.89 -6.85
N ILE A 296 1.25 10.07 -6.00
CA ILE A 296 1.32 10.24 -4.54
C ILE A 296 1.81 8.93 -3.92
N SER A 297 2.72 9.02 -2.98
CA SER A 297 3.11 7.88 -2.14
C SER A 297 2.05 7.64 -1.06
N SER A 298 2.08 6.45 -0.48
CA SER A 298 1.29 6.14 0.70
C SER A 298 1.85 6.95 1.89
N ILE A 299 0.99 7.73 2.57
CA ILE A 299 1.38 8.66 3.64
C ILE A 299 0.63 8.28 4.91
N VAL A 300 1.34 8.15 6.03
CA VAL A 300 0.74 8.04 7.36
C VAL A 300 0.14 9.39 7.73
N GLY A 301 -1.16 9.41 8.03
CA GLY A 301 -1.88 10.62 8.40
C GLY A 301 -2.08 10.74 9.90
N ILE A 302 -2.13 11.97 10.41
CA ILE A 302 -2.49 12.26 11.79
C ILE A 302 -3.93 12.78 11.89
N SER A 303 -4.66 12.26 12.87
CA SER A 303 -5.95 12.77 13.33
C SER A 303 -5.83 13.20 14.78
N GLY A 304 -6.01 14.48 15.05
CA GLY A 304 -5.73 15.11 16.35
C GLY A 304 -4.50 16.00 16.31
N LYS A 305 -3.92 16.28 17.47
CA LYS A 305 -2.77 17.18 17.63
C LYS A 305 -1.45 16.40 17.63
N ALA A 306 -0.43 16.91 16.96
CA ALA A 306 0.92 16.32 16.93
C ALA A 306 1.75 16.62 18.21
N GLU A 307 1.08 16.82 19.32
CA GLU A 307 1.65 17.19 20.62
C GLU A 307 1.17 16.18 21.65
N GLY A 308 1.97 15.96 22.69
CA GLY A 308 1.67 15.01 23.75
C GLY A 308 2.66 13.86 23.81
N ASN A 309 2.54 13.07 24.85
CA ASN A 309 3.43 11.94 25.14
C ASN A 309 2.88 10.57 24.70
N GLU A 310 1.63 10.51 24.25
CA GLU A 310 0.91 9.30 23.83
C GLU A 310 0.28 9.48 22.45
N ILE A 311 0.31 8.41 21.62
CA ILE A 311 -0.38 8.36 20.34
C ILE A 311 -0.90 6.96 20.03
N TYR A 312 -2.02 6.90 19.33
CA TYR A 312 -2.67 5.66 18.90
C TYR A 312 -2.34 5.37 17.43
N VAL A 313 -1.94 4.13 17.08
CA VAL A 313 -1.61 3.73 15.71
C VAL A 313 -2.60 2.68 15.23
N THR A 314 -3.35 3.00 14.16
CA THR A 314 -4.35 2.12 13.55
C THR A 314 -4.19 1.97 12.05
N GLU A 315 -4.91 1.01 11.43
CA GLU A 315 -4.96 0.84 9.99
C GLU A 315 -6.06 1.74 9.38
N GLY A 316 -5.64 2.60 8.43
CA GLY A 316 -6.54 3.42 7.61
C GLY A 316 -6.81 4.83 8.16
N ILE A 317 -6.87 5.77 7.21
CA ILE A 317 -7.02 7.21 7.50
C ILE A 317 -8.41 7.52 8.08
N LEU A 318 -9.47 7.03 7.44
CA LEU A 318 -10.84 7.29 7.90
C LEU A 318 -11.10 6.71 9.29
N LYS A 319 -10.57 5.54 9.58
CA LYS A 319 -10.69 4.87 10.86
C LYS A 319 -10.02 5.67 11.98
N ALA A 320 -8.80 6.18 11.73
CA ALA A 320 -8.11 7.07 12.64
C ALA A 320 -8.90 8.35 12.91
N GLU A 321 -9.51 8.93 11.88
CA GLU A 321 -10.33 10.14 12.04
C GLU A 321 -11.59 9.89 12.85
N ILE A 322 -12.34 8.82 12.57
CA ILE A 322 -13.55 8.48 13.33
C ILE A 322 -13.17 8.23 14.80
N ALA A 323 -12.14 7.43 15.05
CA ALA A 323 -11.67 7.16 16.40
C ALA A 323 -11.26 8.45 17.14
N HIS A 324 -10.63 9.40 16.45
CA HIS A 324 -10.31 10.72 16.99
C HIS A 324 -11.56 11.52 17.34
N GLN A 325 -12.51 11.63 16.43
CA GLN A 325 -13.75 12.40 16.63
C GLN A 325 -14.56 11.86 17.81
N VAL A 326 -14.59 10.55 17.95
CA VAL A 326 -15.35 9.86 19.00
C VAL A 326 -14.67 9.94 20.36
N SER A 327 -13.33 9.84 20.44
CA SER A 327 -12.61 9.74 21.71
C SER A 327 -11.84 11.00 22.13
N GLY A 328 -11.62 11.95 21.23
CA GLY A 328 -10.74 13.10 21.45
C GLY A 328 -9.23 12.76 21.47
N LYS A 329 -8.85 11.48 21.39
CA LYS A 329 -7.46 11.02 21.39
C LYS A 329 -6.80 11.24 20.04
N THR A 330 -5.46 11.28 20.00
CA THR A 330 -4.70 11.47 18.75
C THR A 330 -4.34 10.13 18.11
N PHE A 331 -4.65 9.99 16.83
CA PHE A 331 -4.40 8.77 16.06
C PHE A 331 -3.48 9.00 14.87
N LEU A 332 -2.61 8.03 14.60
CA LEU A 332 -1.96 7.85 13.31
C LEU A 332 -2.73 6.81 12.49
N GLY A 333 -3.23 7.23 11.35
CA GLY A 333 -3.83 6.34 10.35
C GLY A 333 -2.76 5.85 9.37
N ASN A 334 -2.38 4.57 9.49
CA ASN A 334 -1.49 3.93 8.52
C ASN A 334 -2.32 3.41 7.34
N PRO A 335 -2.17 3.95 6.12
CA PRO A 335 -3.01 3.59 4.98
C PRO A 335 -2.80 2.17 4.45
N GLY A 336 -1.90 1.42 5.03
CA GLY A 336 -1.66 0.01 4.76
C GLY A 336 -0.54 -0.54 5.62
N ILE A 337 -0.68 -1.77 6.06
CA ILE A 337 0.26 -2.45 6.96
C ILE A 337 1.71 -2.47 6.44
N GLY A 338 1.88 -2.48 5.11
CA GLY A 338 3.20 -2.44 4.46
C GLY A 338 3.91 -1.08 4.53
N ASN A 339 3.25 -0.01 4.98
CA ASN A 339 3.80 1.36 4.98
C ASN A 339 4.62 1.68 6.26
N TRP A 340 5.40 0.73 6.73
CA TRP A 340 6.17 0.83 7.97
C TRP A 340 7.31 1.85 7.93
N ARG A 341 7.85 2.17 6.73
CA ARG A 341 8.96 3.14 6.60
C ARG A 341 8.49 4.56 6.91
N ASP A 342 7.35 4.95 6.36
CA ASP A 342 6.75 6.25 6.62
C ASP A 342 6.30 6.35 8.09
N LEU A 343 5.78 5.26 8.67
CA LEU A 343 5.46 5.19 10.09
C LEU A 343 6.70 5.42 10.98
N TYR A 344 7.87 4.87 10.59
CA TYR A 344 9.11 5.09 11.32
C TYR A 344 9.50 6.58 11.35
N GLU A 345 9.46 7.23 10.17
CA GLU A 345 9.81 8.65 10.04
C GLU A 345 8.85 9.54 10.86
N VAL A 346 7.56 9.23 10.82
CA VAL A 346 6.52 9.94 11.58
C VAL A 346 6.72 9.78 13.09
N LEU A 347 6.90 8.56 13.59
CA LEU A 347 7.13 8.30 15.01
C LEU A 347 8.46 8.92 15.50
N GLN A 348 9.50 8.93 14.68
CA GLN A 348 10.75 9.59 14.99
C GLN A 348 10.57 11.12 15.11
N ALA A 349 9.78 11.73 14.22
CA ALA A 349 9.48 13.16 14.29
C ALA A 349 8.65 13.51 15.54
N LEU A 350 7.65 12.68 15.89
CA LEU A 350 6.85 12.85 17.09
C LEU A 350 7.66 12.63 18.37
N LYS A 351 8.59 11.68 18.39
CA LYS A 351 9.52 11.48 19.53
C LYS A 351 10.33 12.75 19.83
N LYS A 352 10.80 13.47 18.79
CA LYS A 352 11.49 14.75 18.94
C LYS A 352 10.58 15.85 19.54
N ARG A 353 9.25 15.65 19.50
CA ARG A 353 8.24 16.56 20.06
C ARG A 353 7.73 16.11 21.44
N GLY A 354 8.31 15.05 22.01
CA GLY A 354 7.96 14.57 23.35
C GLY A 354 7.14 13.28 23.42
N LEU A 355 6.85 12.64 22.27
CA LEU A 355 6.20 11.32 22.27
C LEU A 355 7.09 10.30 23.00
N SER A 356 6.49 9.57 23.94
CA SER A 356 7.14 8.51 24.74
C SER A 356 6.39 7.19 24.69
N HIS A 357 5.11 7.21 24.30
CA HIS A 357 4.22 6.07 24.36
C HIS A 357 3.37 5.91 23.10
N VAL A 358 3.24 4.66 22.64
CA VAL A 358 2.43 4.27 21.48
C VAL A 358 1.41 3.22 21.90
N GLU A 359 0.15 3.45 21.56
CA GLU A 359 -0.94 2.50 21.68
C GLU A 359 -1.18 1.82 20.32
N GLU A 360 -0.77 0.55 20.17
CA GLU A 360 -1.05 -0.21 18.95
C GLU A 360 -2.52 -0.67 19.00
N VAL A 361 -3.33 -0.16 18.08
CA VAL A 361 -4.76 -0.42 17.95
C VAL A 361 -5.15 -0.85 16.53
N TYR A 362 -4.34 -1.72 15.91
CA TYR A 362 -4.68 -2.35 14.63
C TYR A 362 -5.87 -3.30 14.76
N ASP A 363 -6.51 -3.58 13.63
CA ASP A 363 -7.71 -4.43 13.55
C ASP A 363 -7.57 -5.76 14.29
N MET A 364 -8.68 -6.19 14.90
CA MET A 364 -8.75 -7.45 15.66
C MET A 364 -8.60 -8.71 14.80
N ASP A 365 -8.51 -8.59 13.48
CA ASP A 365 -8.02 -9.67 12.60
C ASP A 365 -6.67 -10.26 13.06
N LYS A 366 -5.89 -9.53 13.86
CA LYS A 366 -4.68 -10.02 14.53
C LYS A 366 -4.94 -11.18 15.50
N GLN A 367 -6.16 -11.32 15.99
CA GLN A 367 -6.63 -12.39 16.90
C GLN A 367 -7.71 -13.27 16.23
N LEU A 368 -7.77 -13.27 14.91
CA LEU A 368 -8.76 -14.04 14.15
C LEU A 368 -8.64 -15.53 14.44
N ARG A 369 -9.76 -16.18 14.80
CA ARG A 369 -9.87 -17.63 14.93
C ARG A 369 -9.64 -18.28 13.57
N LEU A 370 -8.75 -19.27 13.51
CA LEU A 370 -8.37 -19.89 12.23
C LEU A 370 -9.30 -21.01 11.78
N ILE A 371 -10.04 -21.62 12.71
CA ILE A 371 -11.01 -22.66 12.38
C ILE A 371 -12.12 -22.06 11.52
N CYS A 372 -12.46 -22.69 10.43
CA CYS A 372 -13.53 -22.27 9.55
C CYS A 372 -14.85 -22.92 10.02
N ASP A 373 -15.73 -22.10 10.57
CA ASP A 373 -17.08 -22.47 11.03
C ASP A 373 -18.17 -22.26 9.98
N LYS A 374 -17.84 -21.64 8.86
CA LYS A 374 -18.80 -21.36 7.78
C LYS A 374 -19.02 -22.59 6.91
N LYS A 375 -20.28 -22.82 6.50
CA LYS A 375 -20.59 -23.74 5.42
C LYS A 375 -19.86 -23.32 4.17
N TYR A 376 -19.11 -24.23 3.56
CA TYR A 376 -18.29 -23.96 2.39
C TYR A 376 -19.15 -23.49 1.22
N SER A 377 -18.80 -22.35 0.64
CA SER A 377 -19.24 -21.98 -0.69
C SER A 377 -18.28 -22.58 -1.73
N GLU A 378 -18.72 -22.68 -2.97
CA GLU A 378 -17.96 -23.17 -4.13
C GLU A 378 -16.58 -22.46 -4.33
N ILE A 379 -16.39 -21.32 -3.66
CA ILE A 379 -15.16 -20.51 -3.72
C ILE A 379 -14.02 -21.08 -2.83
N CYS A 380 -14.25 -22.11 -2.04
CA CYS A 380 -13.29 -22.67 -1.08
C CYS A 380 -12.84 -24.10 -1.44
N GLU A 381 -12.55 -24.38 -2.71
CA GLU A 381 -12.15 -25.70 -3.22
C GLU A 381 -11.00 -26.36 -2.43
N GLU A 382 -9.94 -25.58 -2.08
CA GLU A 382 -8.84 -26.08 -1.23
C GLU A 382 -9.30 -26.60 0.14
N CYS A 383 -10.43 -26.13 0.64
CA CYS A 383 -10.98 -26.58 1.92
C CYS A 383 -11.82 -27.84 1.79
N GLU A 384 -12.37 -28.14 0.62
CA GLU A 384 -13.19 -29.34 0.41
C GLU A 384 -12.36 -30.63 0.45
N GLU A 385 -11.16 -30.65 -0.12
CA GLU A 385 -10.28 -31.81 -0.07
C GLU A 385 -9.90 -32.17 1.36
N ARG A 386 -9.47 -31.17 2.16
CA ARG A 386 -9.06 -31.36 3.56
C ARG A 386 -10.24 -31.67 4.50
N LYS A 387 -11.45 -31.20 4.18
CA LYS A 387 -12.67 -31.56 4.91
C LYS A 387 -13.03 -33.03 4.70
N LYS A 388 -12.78 -33.56 3.50
CA LYS A 388 -12.96 -35.00 3.21
C LYS A 388 -12.01 -35.88 4.03
N GLU A 389 -10.83 -35.35 4.43
CA GLU A 389 -9.86 -36.00 5.31
C GLU A 389 -10.26 -36.01 6.79
N GLY A 390 -11.35 -35.32 7.16
CA GLY A 390 -11.93 -35.39 8.51
C GLY A 390 -11.12 -34.75 9.63
N ASP A 391 -10.22 -33.79 9.32
CA ASP A 391 -9.42 -33.08 10.32
C ASP A 391 -10.28 -32.03 11.06
N PRO A 392 -10.69 -32.25 12.34
CA PRO A 392 -11.50 -31.31 13.10
C PRO A 392 -10.72 -30.04 13.50
N TYR A 393 -9.39 -30.02 13.39
CA TYR A 393 -8.52 -28.90 13.74
C TYR A 393 -8.03 -28.13 12.52
N PHE A 394 -8.67 -28.31 11.38
CA PHE A 394 -8.25 -27.68 10.14
C PHE A 394 -8.23 -26.16 10.23
N GLU A 395 -7.05 -25.59 10.10
CA GLU A 395 -6.87 -24.14 10.05
C GLU A 395 -7.08 -23.62 8.62
N CYS A 396 -8.01 -22.68 8.47
CA CYS A 396 -8.29 -22.04 7.18
C CYS A 396 -7.08 -21.24 6.65
N PRO A 397 -6.47 -21.60 5.50
CA PRO A 397 -5.32 -20.88 4.96
C PRO A 397 -5.59 -19.40 4.69
N LYS A 398 -6.81 -19.06 4.24
CA LYS A 398 -7.22 -17.66 3.99
C LYS A 398 -7.32 -16.84 5.27
N LYS A 399 -7.88 -17.41 6.35
CA LYS A 399 -7.91 -16.77 7.67
C LYS A 399 -6.49 -16.63 8.22
N ARG A 400 -5.62 -17.65 8.05
CA ARG A 400 -4.22 -17.61 8.46
C ARG A 400 -3.46 -16.47 7.78
N VAL A 401 -3.51 -16.38 6.45
CA VAL A 401 -2.85 -15.30 5.68
C VAL A 401 -3.32 -13.93 6.15
N LYS A 402 -4.63 -13.77 6.38
CA LYS A 402 -5.21 -12.51 6.87
C LYS A 402 -4.64 -12.14 8.23
N ARG A 403 -4.69 -13.06 9.23
CA ARG A 403 -4.15 -12.86 10.56
C ARG A 403 -2.65 -12.54 10.54
N ASP A 404 -1.88 -13.32 9.79
CA ASP A 404 -0.43 -13.16 9.75
C ASP A 404 -0.02 -11.85 9.07
N THR A 405 -0.80 -11.37 8.10
CA THR A 405 -0.58 -10.07 7.46
C THR A 405 -0.74 -8.92 8.47
N ILE A 406 -1.81 -8.93 9.27
CA ILE A 406 -2.00 -7.92 10.32
C ILE A 406 -0.91 -8.02 11.39
N ARG A 407 -0.58 -9.24 11.86
CA ARG A 407 0.49 -9.46 12.84
C ARG A 407 1.86 -8.98 12.36
N LYS A 408 2.16 -9.10 11.06
CA LYS A 408 3.38 -8.49 10.47
C LYS A 408 3.40 -6.98 10.66
N GLY A 409 2.28 -6.30 10.41
CA GLY A 409 2.16 -4.86 10.63
C GLY A 409 2.35 -4.47 12.08
N CYS A 410 1.68 -5.17 13.01
CA CYS A 410 1.88 -4.97 14.44
C CYS A 410 3.36 -5.14 14.84
N ASN A 411 4.00 -6.21 14.35
CA ASN A 411 5.42 -6.48 14.63
C ASN A 411 6.35 -5.39 14.08
N HIS A 412 6.03 -4.78 12.95
CA HIS A 412 6.78 -3.63 12.45
C HIS A 412 6.64 -2.43 13.41
N THR A 413 5.43 -2.15 13.87
CA THR A 413 5.19 -1.07 14.84
C THR A 413 5.96 -1.31 16.13
N TYR A 414 5.96 -2.54 16.68
CA TYR A 414 6.71 -2.88 17.90
C TYR A 414 8.21 -2.69 17.72
N ARG A 415 8.77 -3.13 16.59
CA ARG A 415 10.20 -2.95 16.28
C ARG A 415 10.56 -1.47 16.14
N ILE A 416 9.72 -0.67 15.50
CA ILE A 416 9.92 0.77 15.39
C ILE A 416 9.93 1.40 16.79
N CYS A 417 9.00 1.03 17.65
CA CYS A 417 8.96 1.53 19.02
C CYS A 417 10.23 1.13 19.82
N GLU A 418 10.68 -0.12 19.68
CA GLU A 418 11.92 -0.61 20.29
C GLU A 418 13.14 0.18 19.79
N GLU A 419 13.29 0.34 18.46
CA GLU A 419 14.40 1.09 17.86
C GLU A 419 14.40 2.57 18.26
N LEU A 420 13.22 3.15 18.41
CA LEU A 420 13.04 4.54 18.83
C LEU A 420 12.99 4.68 20.36
N SER A 421 13.11 3.60 21.15
CA SER A 421 12.97 3.63 22.61
C SER A 421 11.66 4.28 23.06
N LEU A 422 10.56 3.96 22.39
CA LEU A 422 9.20 4.30 22.78
C LEU A 422 8.58 3.11 23.49
N SER A 423 7.82 3.34 24.55
CA SER A 423 6.97 2.28 25.12
C SER A 423 5.80 2.00 24.17
N CYS A 424 5.33 0.76 24.13
CA CYS A 424 4.26 0.37 23.23
C CYS A 424 3.33 -0.66 23.89
N ASN A 425 2.04 -0.31 23.99
CA ASN A 425 0.99 -1.23 24.38
C ASN A 425 0.41 -1.96 23.19
N ARG A 426 0.03 -3.23 23.41
CA ARG A 426 -0.60 -4.10 22.41
C ARG A 426 -2.08 -4.24 22.77
N ASN A 427 -2.91 -3.37 22.24
CA ASN A 427 -4.31 -3.35 22.57
C ASN A 427 -5.10 -4.45 21.87
N GLN A 428 -6.05 -5.00 22.61
CA GLN A 428 -6.98 -6.02 22.16
C GLN A 428 -8.34 -5.74 22.79
N TRP A 429 -9.40 -5.98 22.06
CA TRP A 429 -10.78 -5.83 22.49
C TRP A 429 -11.66 -6.92 21.88
N ASP A 430 -12.90 -7.04 22.34
CA ASP A 430 -13.88 -8.00 21.83
C ASP A 430 -13.33 -9.43 21.76
N LEU A 431 -12.73 -9.88 22.89
CA LEU A 431 -12.15 -11.22 23.00
C LEU A 431 -13.17 -12.21 23.55
N ASP A 432 -13.15 -13.42 23.01
CA ASP A 432 -13.87 -14.58 23.55
C ASP A 432 -13.11 -15.24 24.72
N GLN A 433 -13.64 -16.36 25.23
CA GLN A 433 -13.07 -17.11 26.36
C GLN A 433 -11.67 -17.69 26.07
N ASP A 434 -11.33 -17.88 24.80
CA ASP A 434 -10.03 -18.40 24.34
C ASP A 434 -9.01 -17.27 24.09
N GLY A 435 -9.39 -16.00 24.33
CA GLY A 435 -8.56 -14.84 24.03
C GLY A 435 -8.43 -14.53 22.54
N LEU A 436 -9.36 -15.04 21.74
CA LEU A 436 -9.46 -14.76 20.30
C LEU A 436 -10.56 -13.74 20.05
N TRP A 437 -10.50 -13.07 18.88
CA TRP A 437 -11.51 -12.09 18.52
C TRP A 437 -12.89 -12.74 18.33
N ALA A 438 -13.90 -12.20 19.02
CA ALA A 438 -15.29 -12.66 18.98
C ALA A 438 -16.05 -12.28 17.70
N GLU A 439 -15.38 -11.59 16.76
CA GLU A 439 -15.85 -11.19 15.44
C GLU A 439 -17.00 -10.14 15.45
N HIS A 440 -17.16 -9.32 16.51
CA HIS A 440 -18.13 -8.22 16.56
C HIS A 440 -17.46 -6.90 16.11
N GLU A 441 -16.66 -6.25 16.97
CA GLU A 441 -16.00 -4.98 16.68
C GLU A 441 -14.59 -5.20 16.13
N LYS A 442 -14.44 -4.97 14.82
CA LYS A 442 -13.18 -5.23 14.14
C LYS A 442 -12.14 -4.12 14.34
N GLY A 443 -12.53 -2.89 14.07
CA GLY A 443 -11.69 -1.71 14.13
C GLY A 443 -11.81 -0.98 15.45
N ILE A 444 -10.81 -0.17 15.79
CA ILE A 444 -10.85 0.69 16.99
C ILE A 444 -11.99 1.72 16.90
N ASP A 445 -12.32 2.18 15.70
CA ASP A 445 -13.45 3.08 15.44
C ASP A 445 -14.80 2.43 15.80
N ASP A 446 -15.00 1.17 15.39
CA ASP A 446 -16.21 0.40 15.72
C ASP A 446 -16.32 0.20 17.25
N TRP A 447 -15.21 -0.18 17.91
CA TRP A 447 -15.12 -0.41 19.36
C TRP A 447 -15.44 0.85 20.15
N LEU A 448 -14.76 1.97 19.89
CA LEU A 448 -14.97 3.23 20.61
C LEU A 448 -16.39 3.78 20.41
N THR A 449 -16.94 3.65 19.22
CA THR A 449 -18.31 4.07 18.93
C THR A 449 -19.33 3.28 19.76
N LYS A 450 -19.12 1.98 19.92
CA LYS A 450 -19.99 1.14 20.78
C LYS A 450 -19.86 1.50 22.25
N GLU A 451 -18.64 1.60 22.78
CA GLU A 451 -18.40 1.96 24.18
C GLU A 451 -19.12 3.26 24.58
N ILE A 452 -19.03 4.30 23.74
CA ILE A 452 -19.68 5.58 24.03
C ILE A 452 -21.20 5.45 24.01
N ARG A 453 -21.77 4.70 23.06
CA ARG A 453 -23.21 4.47 23.04
C ARG A 453 -23.71 3.69 24.26
N GLU A 454 -22.94 2.76 24.78
CA GLU A 454 -23.28 1.99 25.96
C GLU A 454 -23.15 2.82 27.23
N ASN A 455 -22.15 3.70 27.32
CA ASN A 455 -21.93 4.58 28.48
C ASN A 455 -22.87 5.82 28.52
N THR A 456 -23.57 6.10 27.42
CA THR A 456 -24.51 7.25 27.31
C THR A 456 -25.97 6.84 27.54
N ARG A 457 -26.23 5.54 27.64
CA ARG A 457 -27.53 4.93 28.01
C ARG A 457 -27.63 4.68 29.52
#